data_3f9e06cc17e1a79cbc3cff9b57c0d9e7
#
_entry.id   3f9e06cc17e1a79cbc3cff9b57c0d9e7
#
_cell.length_a   1.000
_cell.length_b   1.000
_cell.length_c   1.000
_cell.angle_alpha   90.00
_cell.angle_beta   90.00
_cell.angle_gamma   90.00
#
_symmetry.space_group_name_H-M   'P 1'
#
loop_
_entity.id
_entity.type
_entity.pdbx_description
1 polymer ?
#
loop_
_entity_poly.entity_id
_entity_poly.type
_entity_poly.pdbx_seq_one_letter_code
_entity_poly.pdbx_strand_id
1 'polypeptide(L)'
;MTMSDPIADMLTRIRNANTAKHDTVDVPASKMKIAIANILVDEGYIAKYDLIEDGVFKTIHITLKYGETKNDKIITGLKRISKPGLRVYASSENVPKVFGGLGTAIISTNQGVITDKAARKLGIGGEVLCYIW
;
A
#
# COMPACT_ATOMS: atom_id res chain seq x y z
N MET A 1 24.73 1.04 -10.71
CA MET A 1 23.35 0.76 -11.08
C MET A 1 22.48 0.92 -9.86
N THR A 2 21.47 1.75 -9.95
CA THR A 2 20.54 1.95 -8.86
C THR A 2 19.42 0.93 -8.96
N MET A 3 19.10 0.27 -7.84
CA MET A 3 17.94 -0.59 -7.77
C MET A 3 16.69 0.27 -7.68
N SER A 4 15.69 -0.04 -8.50
CA SER A 4 14.41 0.63 -8.42
C SER A 4 13.49 -0.12 -7.45
N ASP A 5 12.67 0.64 -6.72
CA ASP A 5 11.64 0.09 -5.85
C ASP A 5 10.31 0.75 -6.20
N PRO A 6 9.56 0.14 -7.13
CA PRO A 6 8.28 0.71 -7.57
C PRO A 6 7.25 0.84 -6.44
N ILE A 7 7.28 -0.05 -5.45
CA ILE A 7 6.37 0.04 -4.30
C ILE A 7 6.74 1.24 -3.43
N ALA A 8 8.03 1.43 -3.15
CA ALA A 8 8.50 2.59 -2.39
C ALA A 8 8.14 3.89 -3.11
N ASP A 9 8.27 3.93 -4.43
CA ASP A 9 7.87 5.09 -5.24
C ASP A 9 6.38 5.37 -5.08
N MET A 10 5.54 4.34 -5.17
CA MET A 10 4.09 4.48 -4.96
C MET A 10 3.78 5.06 -3.58
N LEU A 11 4.38 4.51 -2.53
CA LEU A 11 4.16 4.99 -1.16
C LEU A 11 4.62 6.44 -0.99
N THR A 12 5.74 6.80 -1.59
CA THR A 12 6.28 8.15 -1.55
C THR A 12 5.35 9.14 -2.25
N ARG A 13 4.83 8.77 -3.42
CA ARG A 13 3.87 9.61 -4.16
C ARG A 13 2.60 9.86 -3.34
N ILE A 14 2.06 8.81 -2.73
CA ILE A 14 0.87 8.92 -1.87
C ILE A 14 1.18 9.80 -0.66
N ARG A 15 2.33 9.58 -0.01
CA ARG A 15 2.76 10.36 1.15
C ARG A 15 2.88 11.85 0.82
N ASN A 16 3.55 12.16 -0.27
CA ASN A 16 3.76 13.55 -0.70
C ASN A 16 2.45 14.23 -1.06
N ALA A 17 1.58 13.55 -1.80
CA ALA A 17 0.26 14.09 -2.16
C ALA A 17 -0.61 14.33 -0.91
N ASN A 18 -0.55 13.40 0.04
CA ASN A 18 -1.29 13.52 1.30
C ASN A 18 -0.78 14.71 2.13
N THR A 19 0.53 14.89 2.20
CA THR A 19 1.16 16.01 2.93
C THR A 19 0.81 17.35 2.27
N ALA A 20 0.81 17.39 0.93
CA ALA A 20 0.46 18.59 0.16
C ALA A 20 -1.06 18.82 0.08
N LYS A 21 -1.86 17.92 0.64
CA LYS A 21 -3.33 18.00 0.67
C LYS A 21 -3.96 17.97 -0.72
N HIS A 22 -3.35 17.21 -1.64
CA HIS A 22 -3.91 17.00 -2.97
C HIS A 22 -5.13 16.09 -2.90
N ASP A 23 -6.06 16.28 -3.84
CA ASP A 23 -7.24 15.41 -3.93
C ASP A 23 -6.91 14.07 -4.58
N THR A 24 -5.96 14.06 -5.52
CA THR A 24 -5.60 12.88 -6.30
C THR A 24 -4.10 12.75 -6.48
N VAL A 25 -3.66 11.55 -6.83
CA VAL A 25 -2.27 11.28 -7.19
C VAL A 25 -2.22 10.17 -8.22
N ASP A 26 -1.31 10.28 -9.17
CA ASP A 26 -1.12 9.29 -10.23
C ASP A 26 0.14 8.46 -9.97
N VAL A 27 0.02 7.16 -10.19
CA VAL A 27 1.11 6.19 -9.99
C VAL A 27 1.16 5.28 -11.21
N PRO A 28 2.35 5.02 -11.78
CA PRO A 28 2.46 4.03 -12.85
C PRO A 28 1.93 2.67 -12.39
N ALA A 29 1.12 2.01 -13.20
CA ALA A 29 0.44 0.78 -12.81
C ALA A 29 1.33 -0.45 -12.95
N SER A 30 1.11 -1.41 -12.05
CA SER A 30 1.60 -2.78 -12.14
C SER A 30 0.60 -3.65 -11.38
N LYS A 31 0.66 -4.97 -11.60
CA LYS A 31 -0.22 -5.90 -10.89
C LYS A 31 -0.10 -5.76 -9.37
N MET A 32 1.14 -5.65 -8.89
CA MET A 32 1.42 -5.50 -7.45
C MET A 32 0.84 -4.20 -6.91
N LYS A 33 1.05 -3.09 -7.62
CA LYS A 33 0.55 -1.78 -7.17
C LYS A 33 -0.97 -1.71 -7.21
N ILE A 34 -1.60 -2.34 -8.20
CA ILE A 34 -3.07 -2.43 -8.27
C ILE A 34 -3.61 -3.21 -7.07
N ALA A 35 -2.96 -4.32 -6.71
CA ALA A 35 -3.34 -5.09 -5.54
C ALA A 35 -3.21 -4.28 -4.25
N ILE A 36 -2.16 -3.50 -4.13
CA ILE A 36 -1.97 -2.59 -2.98
C ILE A 36 -3.08 -1.54 -2.95
N ALA A 37 -3.41 -0.93 -4.10
CA ALA A 37 -4.47 0.06 -4.19
C ALA A 37 -5.83 -0.52 -3.78
N ASN A 38 -6.14 -1.75 -4.18
CA ASN A 38 -7.34 -2.46 -3.73
C ASN A 38 -7.42 -2.56 -2.22
N ILE A 39 -6.32 -2.92 -1.57
CA ILE A 39 -6.26 -3.04 -0.11
C ILE A 39 -6.48 -1.67 0.53
N LEU A 40 -5.88 -0.62 -0.02
CA LEU A 40 -6.05 0.73 0.51
C LEU A 40 -7.50 1.19 0.46
N VAL A 41 -8.24 0.84 -0.59
CA VAL A 41 -9.68 1.12 -0.67
C VAL A 41 -10.45 0.30 0.36
N ASP A 42 -10.19 -1.01 0.41
CA ASP A 42 -10.92 -1.94 1.29
C ASP A 42 -10.72 -1.59 2.77
N GLU A 43 -9.52 -1.15 3.13
CA GLU A 43 -9.22 -0.76 4.51
C GLU A 43 -9.57 0.70 4.82
N GLY A 44 -10.10 1.42 3.84
CA GLY A 44 -10.59 2.79 4.05
C GLY A 44 -9.52 3.86 4.08
N TYR A 45 -8.32 3.58 3.58
CA TYR A 45 -7.24 4.58 3.55
C TYR A 45 -7.34 5.55 2.39
N ILE A 46 -7.92 5.12 1.26
CA ILE A 46 -8.18 5.98 0.11
C ILE A 46 -9.66 5.84 -0.29
N ALA A 47 -10.18 6.82 -1.01
CA ALA A 47 -11.60 6.80 -1.42
C ALA A 47 -11.84 5.81 -2.54
N LYS A 48 -11.02 5.88 -3.59
CA LYS A 48 -11.12 4.99 -4.75
C LYS A 48 -9.86 5.10 -5.61
N TYR A 49 -9.76 4.24 -6.63
CA TYR A 49 -8.78 4.41 -7.68
C TYR A 49 -9.41 4.04 -9.02
N ASP A 50 -8.86 4.60 -10.09
CA ASP A 50 -9.24 4.29 -11.46
C ASP A 50 -7.99 3.90 -12.24
N LEU A 51 -8.13 2.99 -13.19
CA LEU A 51 -7.06 2.64 -14.11
C LEU A 51 -7.24 3.44 -15.39
N ILE A 52 -6.22 4.21 -15.73
CA ILE A 52 -6.22 5.02 -16.95
C ILE A 52 -5.23 4.40 -17.93
N GLU A 53 -5.70 4.06 -19.12
CA GLU A 53 -4.86 3.50 -20.18
C GLU A 53 -4.60 4.57 -21.23
N ASP A 54 -3.31 4.78 -21.54
CA ASP A 54 -2.87 5.70 -22.57
C ASP A 54 -1.82 4.97 -23.42
N GLY A 55 -2.27 4.37 -24.52
CA GLY A 55 -1.41 3.52 -25.34
C GLY A 55 -0.96 2.28 -24.58
N VAL A 56 0.36 2.10 -24.48
CA VAL A 56 0.95 0.97 -23.75
C VAL A 56 1.11 1.26 -22.25
N PHE A 57 0.88 2.52 -21.84
CA PHE A 57 1.06 2.93 -20.45
C PHE A 57 -0.26 2.84 -19.71
N LYS A 58 -0.17 2.35 -18.46
CA LYS A 58 -1.30 2.33 -17.53
C LYS A 58 -0.93 3.11 -16.29
N THR A 59 -1.87 3.90 -15.82
CA THR A 59 -1.71 4.72 -14.62
C THR A 59 -2.82 4.41 -13.63
N ILE A 60 -2.45 4.31 -12.35
CA ILE A 60 -3.43 4.22 -11.27
C ILE A 60 -3.70 5.64 -10.82
N HIS A 61 -4.92 6.11 -11.03
CA HIS A 61 -5.37 7.43 -10.59
C HIS A 61 -6.06 7.25 -9.24
N ILE A 62 -5.38 7.66 -8.18
CA ILE A 62 -5.83 7.44 -6.79
C ILE A 62 -6.52 8.71 -6.30
N THR A 63 -7.74 8.56 -5.78
CA THR A 63 -8.46 9.63 -5.10
C THR A 63 -8.22 9.48 -3.60
N LEU A 64 -7.54 10.46 -3.01
CA LEU A 64 -7.20 10.45 -1.60
C LEU A 64 -8.44 10.73 -0.75
N LYS A 65 -8.34 10.38 0.52
CA LYS A 65 -9.43 10.50 1.48
C LYS A 65 -8.97 11.36 2.65
N TYR A 66 -9.81 12.27 3.05
CA TYR A 66 -9.60 13.12 4.23
C TYR A 66 -10.81 13.02 5.12
N GLY A 67 -10.70 13.51 6.36
CA GLY A 67 -11.83 13.63 7.27
C GLY A 67 -12.71 14.82 6.94
N GLU A 68 -13.17 15.56 7.95
CA GLU A 68 -14.02 16.72 7.74
C GLU A 68 -13.32 17.83 6.96
N THR A 69 -11.99 17.96 7.15
CA THR A 69 -11.16 18.93 6.43
C THR A 69 -9.93 18.25 5.88
N LYS A 70 -9.21 18.91 4.96
CA LYS A 70 -7.96 18.37 4.42
C LYS A 70 -6.81 18.32 5.44
N ASN A 71 -6.99 18.94 6.60
CA ASN A 71 -6.06 18.80 7.72
C ASN A 71 -6.27 17.49 8.47
N ASP A 72 -7.39 16.83 8.26
CA ASP A 72 -7.78 15.57 8.88
C ASP A 72 -7.34 14.40 8.01
N LYS A 73 -6.07 14.06 8.06
CA LYS A 73 -5.50 12.99 7.24
C LYS A 73 -5.99 11.62 7.71
N ILE A 74 -6.43 10.79 6.78
CA ILE A 74 -6.78 9.40 7.06
C ILE A 74 -5.51 8.55 7.12
N ILE A 75 -4.57 8.76 6.19
CA ILE A 75 -3.27 8.08 6.23
C ILE A 75 -2.32 8.92 7.08
N THR A 76 -1.88 8.36 8.20
CA THR A 76 -0.90 9.00 9.08
C THR A 76 0.52 8.67 8.65
N GLY A 77 0.76 7.44 8.23
CA GLY A 77 2.08 7.03 7.78
C GLY A 77 2.06 5.85 6.82
N LEU A 78 3.14 5.75 6.05
CA LEU A 78 3.39 4.63 5.14
C LEU A 78 4.87 4.30 5.25
N LYS A 79 5.17 3.00 5.41
CA LYS A 79 6.56 2.56 5.57
C LYS A 79 6.82 1.33 4.70
N ARG A 80 7.83 1.43 3.83
CA ARG A 80 8.31 0.29 3.06
C ARG A 80 9.10 -0.63 4.00
N ILE A 81 8.78 -1.91 4.03
CA ILE A 81 9.45 -2.88 4.90
C ILE A 81 10.40 -3.75 4.10
N SER A 82 9.88 -4.60 3.20
CA SER A 82 10.72 -5.41 2.33
C SER A 82 11.23 -4.57 1.18
N LYS A 83 12.53 -4.59 0.93
CA LYS A 83 13.18 -3.77 -0.11
C LYS A 83 13.93 -4.67 -1.07
N PRO A 84 14.17 -4.24 -2.32
CA PRO A 84 14.93 -5.06 -3.28
C PRO A 84 16.29 -5.51 -2.76
N GLY A 85 16.97 -4.68 -1.97
CA GLY A 85 18.28 -5.03 -1.39
C GLY A 85 18.21 -5.78 -0.07
N LEU A 86 17.03 -5.85 0.56
CA LEU A 86 16.84 -6.50 1.84
C LEU A 86 15.40 -6.97 1.98
N ARG A 87 15.13 -8.19 1.53
CA ARG A 87 13.78 -8.77 1.60
C ARG A 87 13.43 -9.16 3.03
N VAL A 88 12.18 -8.94 3.42
CA VAL A 88 11.66 -9.25 4.76
C VAL A 88 10.47 -10.17 4.62
N TYR A 89 10.54 -11.33 5.26
CA TYR A 89 9.48 -12.34 5.25
C TYR A 89 9.00 -12.61 6.67
N ALA A 90 7.77 -13.07 6.78
CA ALA A 90 7.21 -13.52 8.05
C ALA A 90 6.49 -14.85 7.84
N SER A 91 6.70 -15.78 8.79
CA SER A 91 5.92 -17.02 8.82
C SER A 91 4.51 -16.73 9.30
N SER A 92 3.61 -17.71 9.12
CA SER A 92 2.20 -17.58 9.55
C SER A 92 2.07 -17.22 11.04
N GLU A 93 2.99 -17.66 11.86
CA GLU A 93 2.98 -17.41 13.31
C GLU A 93 3.53 -16.03 13.68
N ASN A 94 4.31 -15.41 12.79
CA ASN A 94 5.03 -14.17 13.05
C ASN A 94 4.59 -13.00 12.19
N VAL A 95 3.39 -13.06 11.63
CA VAL A 95 2.83 -11.96 10.83
C VAL A 95 2.72 -10.71 11.72
N PRO A 96 3.35 -9.61 11.34
CA PRO A 96 3.42 -8.43 12.21
C PRO A 96 2.07 -7.74 12.36
N LYS A 97 1.89 -7.10 13.51
CA LYS A 97 0.77 -6.17 13.75
C LYS A 97 1.32 -4.75 13.78
N VAL A 98 0.63 -3.86 13.10
CA VAL A 98 1.01 -2.45 13.05
C VAL A 98 0.23 -1.71 14.14
N PHE A 99 0.95 -1.12 15.10
CA PHE A 99 0.35 -0.41 16.24
C PHE A 99 -0.77 -1.20 16.92
N GLY A 100 -0.48 -2.46 17.31
CA GLY A 100 -1.43 -3.29 18.02
C GLY A 100 -2.68 -3.67 17.24
N GLY A 101 -2.64 -3.55 15.92
CA GLY A 101 -3.76 -3.88 15.04
C GLY A 101 -4.53 -2.66 14.54
N LEU A 102 -4.13 -1.45 14.94
CA LEU A 102 -4.78 -0.21 14.44
C LEU A 102 -4.37 0.09 13.00
N GLY A 103 -3.13 -0.27 12.62
CA GLY A 103 -2.66 -0.13 11.25
C GLY A 103 -2.76 -1.44 10.49
N THR A 104 -2.26 -1.44 9.27
CA THR A 104 -2.32 -2.57 8.35
C THR A 104 -0.94 -2.87 7.79
N ALA A 105 -0.54 -4.15 7.83
CA ALA A 105 0.60 -4.63 7.06
C ALA A 105 0.08 -5.27 5.77
N ILE A 106 0.76 -5.01 4.66
CA ILE A 106 0.43 -5.62 3.37
C ILE A 106 1.44 -6.71 3.10
N ILE A 107 0.95 -7.93 2.89
CA ILE A 107 1.76 -9.14 2.78
C ILE A 107 1.56 -9.77 1.40
N SER A 108 2.66 -10.07 0.71
CA SER A 108 2.61 -10.83 -0.54
C SER A 108 2.74 -12.31 -0.23
N THR A 109 1.69 -13.08 -0.51
CA THR A 109 1.60 -14.51 -0.18
C THR A 109 1.40 -15.35 -1.44
N ASN A 110 1.41 -16.67 -1.30
CA ASN A 110 1.10 -17.58 -2.40
C ASN A 110 -0.38 -17.51 -2.83
N GLN A 111 -1.23 -16.86 -2.03
CA GLN A 111 -2.64 -16.62 -2.38
C GLN A 111 -2.90 -15.16 -2.77
N GLY A 112 -1.84 -14.42 -3.08
CA GLY A 112 -1.93 -13.04 -3.53
C GLY A 112 -1.46 -12.04 -2.48
N VAL A 113 -1.68 -10.78 -2.78
CA VAL A 113 -1.33 -9.67 -1.88
C VAL A 113 -2.52 -9.40 -0.97
N ILE A 114 -2.32 -9.58 0.33
CA ILE A 114 -3.39 -9.51 1.33
C ILE A 114 -2.92 -8.71 2.55
N THR A 115 -3.87 -8.42 3.45
CA THR A 115 -3.55 -7.76 4.73
C THR A 115 -2.99 -8.76 5.74
N ASP A 116 -2.35 -8.24 6.78
CA ASP A 116 -1.90 -9.05 7.90
C ASP A 116 -3.06 -9.81 8.58
N LYS A 117 -4.22 -9.16 8.70
CA LYS A 117 -5.42 -9.79 9.28
C LYS A 117 -5.87 -10.99 8.45
N ALA A 118 -5.91 -10.82 7.12
CA ALA A 118 -6.29 -11.91 6.22
C ALA A 118 -5.25 -13.04 6.27
N ALA A 119 -3.97 -12.72 6.32
CA ALA A 119 -2.90 -13.71 6.41
C ALA A 119 -3.02 -14.54 7.69
N ARG A 120 -3.27 -13.89 8.83
CA ARG A 120 -3.45 -14.58 10.09
C ARG A 120 -4.69 -15.50 10.06
N LYS A 121 -5.78 -15.02 9.47
CA LYS A 121 -7.01 -15.80 9.34
C LYS A 121 -6.81 -17.04 8.48
N LEU A 122 -6.03 -16.92 7.41
CA LEU A 122 -5.73 -18.03 6.51
C LEU A 122 -4.59 -18.92 7.03
N GLY A 123 -3.86 -18.47 8.04
CA GLY A 123 -2.74 -19.22 8.58
C GLY A 123 -1.54 -19.28 7.65
N ILE A 124 -1.29 -18.22 6.87
CA ILE A 124 -0.18 -18.16 5.90
C ILE A 124 0.70 -16.97 6.17
N GLY A 125 1.96 -17.08 5.75
CA GLY A 125 2.92 -15.99 5.78
C GLY A 125 3.36 -15.59 4.38
N GLY A 126 4.30 -14.65 4.30
CA GLY A 126 4.82 -14.19 3.03
C GLY A 126 5.77 -13.02 3.19
N GLU A 127 5.99 -12.31 2.10
CA GLU A 127 6.84 -11.14 2.08
C GLU A 127 6.08 -9.93 2.65
N VAL A 128 6.65 -9.29 3.67
CA VAL A 128 6.06 -8.11 4.31
C VAL A 128 6.42 -6.89 3.47
N LEU A 129 5.48 -6.41 2.65
CA LEU A 129 5.74 -5.35 1.70
C LEU A 129 5.84 -3.98 2.37
N CYS A 130 4.85 -3.61 3.16
CA CYS A 130 4.79 -2.29 3.77
C CYS A 130 3.81 -2.24 4.93
N TYR A 131 3.91 -1.17 5.71
CA TYR A 131 2.96 -0.84 6.77
C TYR A 131 2.23 0.45 6.42
N ILE A 132 0.95 0.53 6.78
CA ILE A 132 0.13 1.73 6.62
C ILE A 132 -0.67 1.93 7.90
N TRP A 133 -0.72 3.17 8.34
CA TRP A 133 -1.50 3.52 9.55
C TRP A 133 -2.04 4.92 9.48
#